data_9493233f3fb9ba02faa0a434b42d6b48
#
_entry.id   9493233f3fb9ba02faa0a434b42d6b48
#
_cell.length_a   1.000
_cell.length_b   1.000
_cell.length_c   1.000
_cell.angle_alpha   90.00
_cell.angle_beta   90.00
_cell.angle_gamma   90.00
#
_symmetry.space_group_name_H-M   'P 1'
#
loop_
_entity.id
_entity.type
_entity.pdbx_description
1 polymer ?
#
loop_
_entity_poly.entity_id
_entity_poly.type
_entity_poly.pdbx_seq_one_letter_code
_entity_poly.pdbx_strand_id
1 'polypeptide(L)'
;MIISSPTDYRRAAQKILPPFLFHYIDGGAYREHTLKRNETDLADIALKQQVLRNMSSLDLSTTVFGEQLALPIALAPVGLTGMYARRGEVQAAKAAANKGIPFTMSTVSVCPIEEVAPAIERPMWFQLYVLRDRGFMKNVLERAKAAGVTTLVFTVDMPVPGARYRDKHSGMSGPFAASRRVLQAMTHPRWAFDVGVFGKPHDLGNISTYRGEPTQLEDYIGWLGANFDPSISWKDLEWIREFWDGPMIIKGILTEQDAKDALSFGAEGIVVSNH
;
A
#
# COMPACT_ATOMS: atom_id res chain seq x y z
N MET A 1 -5.47 -17.62 -20.29
CA MET A 1 -4.49 -16.55 -20.62
C MET A 1 -3.14 -17.03 -20.17
N ILE A 2 -2.14 -16.92 -21.04
CA ILE A 2 -0.73 -17.19 -20.66
C ILE A 2 -0.21 -15.93 -19.98
N ILE A 3 0.38 -16.08 -18.80
CA ILE A 3 1.01 -14.97 -18.07
C ILE A 3 2.51 -15.02 -18.33
N SER A 4 3.01 -14.03 -19.06
CA SER A 4 4.42 -13.89 -19.43
C SER A 4 5.04 -12.57 -18.97
N SER A 5 4.20 -11.61 -18.56
CA SER A 5 4.63 -10.28 -18.14
C SER A 5 3.69 -9.69 -17.08
N PRO A 6 4.12 -8.64 -16.34
CA PRO A 6 3.24 -7.89 -15.44
C PRO A 6 1.99 -7.33 -16.13
N THR A 7 2.09 -6.96 -17.41
CA THR A 7 0.96 -6.46 -18.20
C THR A 7 -0.14 -7.51 -18.37
N ASP A 8 0.19 -8.80 -18.40
CA ASP A 8 -0.80 -9.87 -18.50
C ASP A 8 -1.59 -10.01 -17.19
N TYR A 9 -0.96 -9.80 -16.04
CA TYR A 9 -1.68 -9.71 -14.76
C TYR A 9 -2.65 -8.53 -14.74
N ARG A 10 -2.23 -7.34 -15.23
CA ARG A 10 -3.10 -6.17 -15.35
C ARG A 10 -4.32 -6.48 -16.23
N ARG A 11 -4.12 -7.11 -17.39
CA ARG A 11 -5.21 -7.54 -18.29
C ARG A 11 -6.13 -8.59 -17.66
N ALA A 12 -5.57 -9.51 -16.87
CA ALA A 12 -6.36 -10.50 -16.14
C ALA A 12 -7.20 -9.83 -15.04
N ALA A 13 -6.60 -8.93 -14.27
CA ALA A 13 -7.30 -8.16 -13.24
C ALA A 13 -8.45 -7.33 -13.84
N GLN A 14 -8.24 -6.68 -14.98
CA GLN A 14 -9.30 -5.91 -15.68
C GLN A 14 -10.52 -6.75 -16.04
N LYS A 15 -10.36 -8.04 -16.30
CA LYS A 15 -11.45 -8.95 -16.64
C LYS A 15 -12.17 -9.52 -15.42
N ILE A 16 -11.51 -9.57 -14.28
CA ILE A 16 -12.01 -10.20 -13.05
C ILE A 16 -12.62 -9.17 -12.11
N LEU A 17 -11.97 -8.03 -11.97
CA LEU A 17 -12.38 -6.99 -11.03
C LEU A 17 -13.54 -6.17 -11.56
N PRO A 18 -14.53 -5.84 -10.72
CA PRO A 18 -15.51 -4.82 -11.07
C PRO A 18 -14.83 -3.50 -11.44
N PRO A 19 -15.37 -2.74 -12.40
CA PRO A 19 -14.75 -1.50 -12.89
C PRO A 19 -14.39 -0.50 -11.79
N PHE A 20 -15.19 -0.38 -10.73
CA PHE A 20 -14.90 0.54 -9.64
C PHE A 20 -13.61 0.19 -8.90
N LEU A 21 -13.31 -1.09 -8.72
CA LEU A 21 -12.05 -1.54 -8.10
C LEU A 21 -10.88 -1.50 -9.08
N PHE A 22 -11.11 -1.94 -10.33
CA PHE A 22 -10.05 -1.92 -11.33
C PHE A 22 -9.56 -0.49 -11.58
N HIS A 23 -10.48 0.46 -11.78
CA HIS A 23 -10.09 1.85 -12.03
C HIS A 23 -9.50 2.54 -10.80
N TYR A 24 -9.87 2.12 -9.60
CA TYR A 24 -9.23 2.61 -8.39
C TYR A 24 -7.76 2.18 -8.29
N ILE A 25 -7.45 0.90 -8.46
CA ILE A 25 -6.07 0.39 -8.33
C ILE A 25 -5.19 0.77 -9.53
N ASP A 26 -5.75 0.87 -10.74
CA ASP A 26 -5.05 1.14 -11.99
C ASP A 26 -4.95 2.62 -12.32
N GLY A 27 -5.75 3.46 -11.67
CA GLY A 27 -5.85 4.89 -11.98
C GLY A 27 -4.97 5.77 -11.11
N GLY A 28 -4.73 6.98 -11.62
CA GLY A 28 -4.02 8.05 -10.92
C GLY A 28 -4.88 9.30 -10.73
N ALA A 29 -4.25 10.37 -10.24
CA ALA A 29 -4.90 11.66 -10.03
C ALA A 29 -5.00 12.48 -11.32
N TYR A 30 -6.04 13.29 -11.41
CA TYR A 30 -6.30 14.23 -12.52
C TYR A 30 -6.23 13.57 -13.90
N ARG A 31 -5.38 14.09 -14.81
CA ARG A 31 -5.17 13.57 -16.19
C ARG A 31 -4.18 12.41 -16.27
N GLU A 32 -3.71 11.91 -15.13
CA GLU A 32 -2.75 10.79 -15.07
C GLU A 32 -1.43 11.06 -15.80
N HIS A 33 -1.01 12.32 -15.88
CA HIS A 33 0.22 12.69 -16.58
C HIS A 33 1.45 12.07 -15.89
N THR A 34 1.54 12.24 -14.56
CA THR A 34 2.64 11.68 -13.77
C THR A 34 2.61 10.14 -13.76
N LEU A 35 1.42 9.53 -13.68
CA LEU A 35 1.27 8.07 -13.78
C LEU A 35 1.88 7.53 -15.08
N LYS A 36 1.62 8.20 -16.22
CA LYS A 36 2.22 7.81 -17.51
C LYS A 36 3.73 7.99 -17.53
N ARG A 37 4.23 9.09 -16.95
CA ARG A 37 5.66 9.35 -16.86
C ARG A 37 6.40 8.36 -15.98
N ASN A 38 5.78 7.83 -14.93
CA ASN A 38 6.38 6.76 -14.12
C ASN A 38 6.75 5.52 -14.95
N GLU A 39 5.99 5.23 -16.01
CA GLU A 39 6.32 4.14 -16.94
C GLU A 39 7.30 4.59 -18.03
N THR A 40 7.03 5.72 -18.69
CA THR A 40 7.83 6.16 -19.85
C THR A 40 9.24 6.58 -19.45
N ASP A 41 9.39 7.35 -18.36
CA ASP A 41 10.70 7.83 -17.92
C ASP A 41 11.60 6.66 -17.45
N LEU A 42 11.03 5.60 -16.87
CA LEU A 42 11.77 4.37 -16.57
C LEU A 42 12.14 3.58 -17.83
N ALA A 43 11.27 3.55 -18.82
CA ALA A 43 11.53 2.87 -20.10
C ALA A 43 12.65 3.54 -20.91
N ASP A 44 12.87 4.83 -20.71
CA ASP A 44 13.96 5.59 -21.36
C ASP A 44 15.36 5.30 -20.76
N ILE A 45 15.42 4.62 -19.61
CA ILE A 45 16.68 4.25 -18.96
C ILE A 45 17.28 3.03 -19.66
N ALA A 46 18.41 3.21 -20.32
CA ALA A 46 19.15 2.13 -20.98
C ALA A 46 20.24 1.57 -20.07
N LEU A 47 20.29 0.25 -19.95
CA LEU A 47 21.35 -0.45 -19.24
C LEU A 47 22.53 -0.70 -20.17
N LYS A 48 23.74 -0.32 -19.75
CA LYS A 48 24.97 -0.64 -20.47
C LYS A 48 25.35 -2.09 -20.24
N GLN A 49 25.18 -2.92 -21.27
CA GLN A 49 25.53 -4.33 -21.22
C GLN A 49 27.04 -4.54 -21.09
N GLN A 50 27.43 -5.48 -20.27
CA GLN A 50 28.81 -6.03 -20.25
C GLN A 50 28.79 -7.50 -20.71
N VAL A 51 29.75 -7.89 -21.50
CA VAL A 51 29.86 -9.23 -22.03
C VAL A 51 31.01 -10.03 -21.41
N LEU A 52 30.99 -11.35 -21.55
CA LEU A 52 32.04 -12.28 -21.08
C LEU A 52 32.27 -12.18 -19.54
N ARG A 53 31.21 -11.89 -18.79
CA ARG A 53 31.21 -11.98 -17.32
C ARG A 53 30.69 -13.35 -16.91
N ASN A 54 31.41 -14.02 -16.02
CA ASN A 54 30.92 -15.27 -15.46
C ASN A 54 29.70 -14.99 -14.56
N MET A 55 28.55 -15.52 -14.97
CA MET A 55 27.26 -15.36 -14.26
C MET A 55 26.76 -16.71 -13.69
N SER A 56 27.65 -17.70 -13.53
CA SER A 56 27.26 -19.02 -13.00
C SER A 56 26.85 -19.00 -11.53
N SER A 57 27.25 -17.98 -10.79
CA SER A 57 26.82 -17.75 -9.40
C SER A 57 26.36 -16.30 -9.28
N LEU A 58 25.05 -16.08 -9.30
CA LEU A 58 24.43 -14.77 -9.11
C LEU A 58 23.85 -14.66 -7.70
N ASP A 59 24.35 -13.71 -6.92
CA ASP A 59 23.80 -13.37 -5.63
C ASP A 59 23.09 -12.01 -5.73
N LEU A 60 21.78 -11.98 -5.43
CA LEU A 60 20.94 -10.78 -5.39
C LEU A 60 20.55 -10.40 -3.96
N SER A 61 21.09 -11.12 -2.97
CA SER A 61 20.78 -10.84 -1.58
C SER A 61 21.34 -9.49 -1.12
N THR A 62 20.68 -8.89 -0.16
CA THR A 62 21.10 -7.63 0.47
C THR A 62 20.62 -7.58 1.91
N THR A 63 21.18 -6.67 2.69
CA THR A 63 20.73 -6.42 4.06
C THR A 63 20.16 -5.02 4.16
N VAL A 64 18.94 -4.90 4.67
CA VAL A 64 18.25 -3.63 4.88
C VAL A 64 17.81 -3.57 6.35
N PHE A 65 18.26 -2.57 7.11
CA PHE A 65 17.95 -2.41 8.54
C PHE A 65 18.19 -3.66 9.39
N GLY A 66 19.26 -4.40 9.08
CA GLY A 66 19.58 -5.65 9.76
C GLY A 66 18.79 -6.88 9.28
N GLU A 67 17.80 -6.72 8.40
CA GLU A 67 17.07 -7.83 7.79
C GLU A 67 17.79 -8.33 6.53
N GLN A 68 18.02 -9.65 6.45
CA GLN A 68 18.55 -10.29 5.25
C GLN A 68 17.43 -10.50 4.24
N LEU A 69 17.59 -9.93 3.04
CA LEU A 69 16.66 -10.03 1.92
C LEU A 69 17.25 -10.91 0.83
N ALA A 70 16.44 -11.79 0.24
CA ALA A 70 16.86 -12.61 -0.89
C ALA A 70 16.99 -11.79 -2.19
N LEU A 71 16.30 -10.67 -2.28
CA LEU A 71 16.29 -9.75 -3.42
C LEU A 71 16.22 -8.30 -2.91
N PRO A 72 16.81 -7.31 -3.61
CA PRO A 72 16.71 -5.89 -3.25
C PRO A 72 15.34 -5.29 -3.64
N ILE A 73 14.26 -5.95 -3.21
CA ILE A 73 12.87 -5.63 -3.53
C ILE A 73 12.04 -5.75 -2.26
N ALA A 74 11.08 -4.85 -2.08
CA ALA A 74 10.03 -4.95 -1.08
C ALA A 74 8.65 -4.78 -1.75
N LEU A 75 7.61 -5.47 -1.26
CA LEU A 75 6.25 -5.21 -1.71
C LEU A 75 5.75 -3.91 -1.07
N ALA A 76 5.41 -2.95 -1.93
CA ALA A 76 4.89 -1.64 -1.54
C ALA A 76 3.54 -1.76 -0.80
N PRO A 77 3.19 -0.79 0.07
CA PRO A 77 1.88 -0.77 0.70
C PRO A 77 0.79 -0.50 -0.34
N VAL A 78 -0.23 -1.35 -0.35
CA VAL A 78 -1.40 -1.20 -1.23
C VAL A 78 -2.66 -1.23 -0.37
N GLY A 79 -3.45 -0.17 -0.42
CA GLY A 79 -4.73 -0.11 0.27
C GLY A 79 -5.77 -1.05 -0.34
N LEU A 80 -6.72 -1.49 0.47
CA LEU A 80 -7.87 -2.30 0.06
C LEU A 80 -7.51 -3.61 -0.68
N THR A 81 -6.34 -4.21 -0.43
CA THR A 81 -5.89 -5.39 -1.19
C THR A 81 -6.86 -6.57 -1.04
N GLY A 82 -7.51 -6.71 0.10
CA GLY A 82 -8.56 -7.71 0.32
C GLY A 82 -9.83 -7.53 -0.51
N MET A 83 -10.01 -6.35 -1.14
CA MET A 83 -11.10 -6.11 -2.11
C MET A 83 -10.75 -6.59 -3.52
N TYR A 84 -9.47 -6.74 -3.86
CA TYR A 84 -9.03 -7.21 -5.18
C TYR A 84 -8.89 -8.73 -5.23
N ALA A 85 -8.49 -9.33 -4.13
CA ALA A 85 -8.40 -10.78 -3.97
C ALA A 85 -8.86 -11.16 -2.56
N ARG A 86 -9.41 -12.36 -2.40
CA ARG A 86 -9.87 -12.85 -1.10
C ARG A 86 -8.74 -12.82 -0.07
N ARG A 87 -8.89 -11.98 0.96
CA ARG A 87 -7.87 -11.74 2.00
C ARG A 87 -6.50 -11.42 1.37
N GLY A 88 -6.48 -10.48 0.41
CA GLY A 88 -5.34 -10.21 -0.46
C GLY A 88 -4.06 -9.83 0.26
N GLU A 89 -4.15 -9.12 1.38
CA GLU A 89 -3.00 -8.76 2.23
C GLU A 89 -2.30 -10.01 2.77
N VAL A 90 -3.08 -11.00 3.24
CA VAL A 90 -2.54 -12.29 3.72
C VAL A 90 -1.85 -13.06 2.60
N GLN A 91 -2.45 -13.07 1.40
CA GLN A 91 -1.84 -13.73 0.24
C GLN A 91 -0.53 -13.05 -0.19
N ALA A 92 -0.52 -11.72 -0.24
CA ALA A 92 0.66 -10.93 -0.59
C ALA A 92 1.79 -11.10 0.44
N ALA A 93 1.46 -11.08 1.73
CA ALA A 93 2.42 -11.29 2.80
C ALA A 93 3.06 -12.69 2.74
N LYS A 94 2.26 -13.75 2.52
CA LYS A 94 2.76 -15.12 2.31
C LYS A 94 3.66 -15.21 1.08
N ALA A 95 3.27 -14.59 -0.03
CA ALA A 95 4.07 -14.59 -1.26
C ALA A 95 5.43 -13.90 -1.05
N ALA A 96 5.44 -12.76 -0.36
CA ALA A 96 6.66 -12.04 0.00
C ALA A 96 7.56 -12.86 0.92
N ALA A 97 7.01 -13.43 1.99
CA ALA A 97 7.74 -14.27 2.94
C ALA A 97 8.39 -15.47 2.24
N ASN A 98 7.66 -16.17 1.37
CA ASN A 98 8.15 -17.29 0.56
C ASN A 98 9.29 -16.91 -0.40
N LYS A 99 9.38 -15.63 -0.79
CA LYS A 99 10.44 -15.10 -1.64
C LYS A 99 11.57 -14.43 -0.86
N GLY A 100 11.51 -14.41 0.46
CA GLY A 100 12.52 -13.79 1.31
C GLY A 100 12.61 -12.27 1.16
N ILE A 101 11.49 -11.61 0.85
CA ILE A 101 11.40 -10.15 0.69
C ILE A 101 10.38 -9.56 1.69
N PRO A 102 10.49 -8.29 2.08
CA PRO A 102 9.54 -7.65 2.96
C PRO A 102 8.17 -7.44 2.30
N PHE A 103 7.12 -7.59 3.09
CA PHE A 103 5.77 -7.11 2.78
C PHE A 103 5.48 -5.87 3.60
N THR A 104 5.04 -4.79 2.96
CA THR A 104 4.61 -3.58 3.65
C THR A 104 3.09 -3.53 3.71
N MET A 105 2.55 -3.63 4.91
CA MET A 105 1.11 -3.55 5.13
C MET A 105 0.63 -2.10 5.14
N SER A 106 -0.48 -1.80 4.48
CA SER A 106 -1.08 -0.46 4.45
C SER A 106 -1.91 -0.16 5.71
N THR A 107 -1.94 1.10 6.16
CA THR A 107 -2.90 1.59 7.16
C THR A 107 -4.33 1.21 6.81
N VAL A 108 -4.67 1.30 5.52
CA VAL A 108 -6.04 1.12 4.99
C VAL A 108 -6.22 -0.25 4.34
N SER A 109 -5.65 -1.29 4.94
CA SER A 109 -5.85 -2.68 4.55
C SER A 109 -7.23 -3.19 4.97
N VAL A 110 -7.74 -4.17 4.23
CA VAL A 110 -8.98 -4.90 4.58
C VAL A 110 -8.73 -5.89 5.71
N CYS A 111 -7.62 -6.62 5.65
CA CYS A 111 -7.20 -7.48 6.74
C CYS A 111 -6.58 -6.65 7.87
N PRO A 112 -6.91 -6.89 9.15
CA PRO A 112 -6.20 -6.26 10.27
C PRO A 112 -4.81 -6.85 10.45
N ILE A 113 -3.94 -6.14 11.19
CA ILE A 113 -2.57 -6.58 11.50
C ILE A 113 -2.58 -7.96 12.14
N GLU A 114 -3.52 -8.20 13.04
CA GLU A 114 -3.67 -9.44 13.83
C GLU A 114 -4.05 -10.66 12.97
N GLU A 115 -4.53 -10.44 11.74
CA GLU A 115 -4.79 -11.52 10.80
C GLU A 115 -3.57 -11.79 9.90
N VAL A 116 -2.86 -10.73 9.50
CA VAL A 116 -1.74 -10.85 8.56
C VAL A 116 -0.46 -11.34 9.23
N ALA A 117 -0.11 -10.77 10.38
CA ALA A 117 1.14 -11.10 11.06
C ALA A 117 1.29 -12.60 11.41
N PRO A 118 0.30 -13.28 12.01
CA PRO A 118 0.44 -14.71 12.35
C PRO A 118 0.39 -15.63 11.12
N ALA A 119 0.05 -15.10 9.94
CA ALA A 119 0.00 -15.89 8.70
C ALA A 119 1.36 -16.05 8.02
N ILE A 120 2.41 -15.40 8.52
CA ILE A 120 3.77 -15.40 7.97
C ILE A 120 4.78 -15.59 9.10
N GLU A 121 5.90 -16.25 8.79
CA GLU A 121 7.00 -16.46 9.75
C GLU A 121 8.01 -15.31 9.75
N ARG A 122 8.02 -14.50 8.67
CA ARG A 122 8.92 -13.38 8.51
C ARG A 122 8.28 -12.09 9.04
N PRO A 123 9.04 -11.20 9.72
CA PRO A 123 8.55 -9.88 10.08
C PRO A 123 8.04 -9.10 8.87
N MET A 124 7.05 -8.25 9.06
CA MET A 124 6.54 -7.35 8.04
C MET A 124 6.84 -5.90 8.39
N TRP A 125 6.75 -5.03 7.39
CA TRP A 125 6.78 -3.59 7.54
C TRP A 125 5.35 -3.05 7.59
N PHE A 126 5.16 -1.90 8.24
CA PHE A 126 3.85 -1.26 8.33
C PHE A 126 3.91 0.17 7.82
N GLN A 127 2.97 0.52 6.93
CA GLN A 127 2.85 1.88 6.42
C GLN A 127 1.79 2.65 7.21
N LEU A 128 2.16 3.85 7.69
CA LEU A 128 1.30 4.77 8.41
C LEU A 128 1.18 6.09 7.63
N TYR A 129 -0.04 6.60 7.50
CA TYR A 129 -0.29 7.96 7.03
C TYR A 129 -0.19 8.97 8.16
N VAL A 130 0.04 10.23 7.78
CA VAL A 130 -0.15 11.38 8.67
C VAL A 130 -1.63 11.65 8.81
N LEU A 131 -2.18 11.43 10.01
CA LEU A 131 -3.61 11.54 10.27
C LEU A 131 -3.87 12.47 11.46
N ARG A 132 -5.03 13.18 11.43
CA ARG A 132 -5.48 14.01 12.55
C ARG A 132 -5.79 13.20 13.80
N ASP A 133 -6.35 12.00 13.63
CA ASP A 133 -6.62 11.09 14.75
C ASP A 133 -5.33 10.48 15.30
N ARG A 134 -4.70 11.20 16.23
CA ARG A 134 -3.47 10.76 16.90
C ARG A 134 -3.73 9.54 17.82
N GLY A 135 -4.94 9.39 18.32
CA GLY A 135 -5.35 8.22 19.09
C GLY A 135 -5.30 6.95 18.26
N PHE A 136 -5.86 7.00 17.05
CA PHE A 136 -5.75 5.91 16.09
C PHE A 136 -4.30 5.62 15.72
N MET A 137 -3.50 6.65 15.42
CA MET A 137 -2.09 6.45 15.05
C MET A 137 -1.31 5.73 16.15
N LYS A 138 -1.47 6.13 17.42
CA LYS A 138 -0.84 5.46 18.57
C LYS A 138 -1.32 4.02 18.70
N ASN A 139 -2.64 3.80 18.69
CA ASN A 139 -3.21 2.45 18.79
C ASN A 139 -2.68 1.50 17.71
N VAL A 140 -2.67 1.92 16.45
CA VAL A 140 -2.21 1.06 15.35
C VAL A 140 -0.70 0.78 15.43
N LEU A 141 0.12 1.74 15.92
CA LEU A 141 1.54 1.53 16.16
C LEU A 141 1.81 0.56 17.31
N GLU A 142 1.04 0.65 18.42
CA GLU A 142 1.10 -0.31 19.52
C GLU A 142 0.79 -1.73 19.04
N ARG A 143 -0.27 -1.89 18.25
CA ARG A 143 -0.67 -3.16 17.66
C ARG A 143 0.38 -3.68 16.66
N ALA A 144 0.98 -2.80 15.87
CA ALA A 144 2.07 -3.15 14.97
C ALA A 144 3.30 -3.67 15.74
N LYS A 145 3.71 -3.01 16.82
CA LYS A 145 4.78 -3.49 17.70
C LYS A 145 4.43 -4.85 18.31
N ALA A 146 3.24 -5.00 18.86
CA ALA A 146 2.77 -6.26 19.46
C ALA A 146 2.74 -7.41 18.44
N ALA A 147 2.50 -7.12 17.17
CA ALA A 147 2.49 -8.08 16.07
C ALA A 147 3.90 -8.37 15.49
N GLY A 148 4.97 -7.77 16.02
CA GLY A 148 6.33 -8.00 15.55
C GLY A 148 6.70 -7.26 14.26
N VAL A 149 6.02 -6.17 13.92
CA VAL A 149 6.43 -5.28 12.83
C VAL A 149 7.80 -4.68 13.14
N THR A 150 8.73 -4.79 12.19
CA THR A 150 10.12 -4.34 12.37
C THR A 150 10.36 -2.92 11.89
N THR A 151 9.73 -2.50 10.81
CA THR A 151 10.01 -1.22 10.14
C THR A 151 8.74 -0.42 9.90
N LEU A 152 8.76 0.85 10.26
CA LEU A 152 7.69 1.81 9.96
C LEU A 152 7.97 2.52 8.63
N VAL A 153 7.01 2.47 7.69
CA VAL A 153 7.02 3.26 6.46
C VAL A 153 6.05 4.41 6.62
N PHE A 154 6.57 5.58 6.99
CA PHE A 154 5.76 6.74 7.28
C PHE A 154 5.53 7.59 6.02
N THR A 155 4.28 7.71 5.59
CA THR A 155 3.89 8.33 4.31
C THR A 155 3.46 9.77 4.52
N VAL A 156 4.16 10.71 3.86
CA VAL A 156 4.01 12.17 4.10
C VAL A 156 3.49 12.94 2.88
N ASP A 157 3.27 12.28 1.75
CA ASP A 157 2.91 12.91 0.47
C ASP A 157 1.39 13.03 0.21
N MET A 158 0.55 12.79 1.24
CA MET A 158 -0.91 12.83 1.17
C MET A 158 -1.51 13.84 2.17
N PRO A 159 -1.24 15.15 2.03
CA PRO A 159 -1.84 16.16 2.91
C PRO A 159 -3.35 16.30 2.66
N VAL A 160 -3.78 16.07 1.42
CA VAL A 160 -5.19 16.11 0.99
C VAL A 160 -5.46 15.05 -0.07
N PRO A 161 -6.70 14.54 -0.18
CA PRO A 161 -7.04 13.59 -1.23
C PRO A 161 -6.87 14.19 -2.63
N GLY A 162 -6.23 13.46 -3.53
CA GLY A 162 -6.15 13.82 -4.95
C GLY A 162 -7.49 13.66 -5.68
N ALA A 163 -7.75 14.48 -6.71
CA ALA A 163 -8.91 14.32 -7.56
C ALA A 163 -8.71 13.15 -8.53
N ARG A 164 -9.47 12.08 -8.36
CA ARG A 164 -9.38 10.84 -9.15
C ARG A 164 -10.61 10.74 -10.04
N TYR A 165 -10.47 11.14 -11.30
CA TYR A 165 -11.61 11.21 -12.24
C TYR A 165 -12.16 9.81 -12.57
N ARG A 166 -11.29 8.84 -12.73
CA ARG A 166 -11.69 7.44 -13.01
C ARG A 166 -12.53 6.84 -11.90
N ASP A 167 -12.27 7.18 -10.65
CA ASP A 167 -13.04 6.69 -9.50
C ASP A 167 -14.50 7.17 -9.57
N LYS A 168 -14.72 8.45 -9.90
CA LYS A 168 -16.07 8.98 -10.08
C LYS A 168 -16.77 8.35 -11.29
N HIS A 169 -16.08 8.20 -12.40
CA HIS A 169 -16.64 7.60 -13.62
C HIS A 169 -16.93 6.11 -13.46
N SER A 170 -16.14 5.38 -12.69
CA SER A 170 -16.34 3.95 -12.48
C SER A 170 -17.37 3.60 -11.38
N GLY A 171 -17.72 4.57 -10.51
CA GLY A 171 -18.64 4.35 -9.39
C GLY A 171 -17.97 3.94 -8.08
N MET A 172 -16.66 4.16 -7.94
CA MET A 172 -16.00 4.07 -6.63
C MET A 172 -16.56 5.12 -5.68
N SER A 173 -16.80 6.32 -6.17
CA SER A 173 -17.40 7.44 -5.45
C SER A 173 -18.40 8.22 -6.31
N GLY A 174 -19.16 9.15 -5.70
CA GLY A 174 -20.08 10.05 -6.40
C GLY A 174 -21.53 9.56 -6.40
N PRO A 175 -22.42 10.23 -7.17
CA PRO A 175 -23.84 9.92 -7.20
C PRO A 175 -24.11 8.47 -7.63
N PHE A 176 -25.04 7.81 -6.95
CA PHE A 176 -25.46 6.42 -7.24
C PHE A 176 -24.31 5.39 -7.16
N ALA A 177 -23.22 5.69 -6.49
CA ALA A 177 -22.05 4.80 -6.40
C ALA A 177 -22.45 3.41 -5.86
N ALA A 178 -23.24 3.33 -4.81
CA ALA A 178 -23.67 2.06 -4.20
C ALA A 178 -24.44 1.19 -5.18
N SER A 179 -25.46 1.72 -5.88
CA SER A 179 -26.23 0.95 -6.85
C SER A 179 -25.41 0.51 -8.07
N ARG A 180 -24.48 1.37 -8.52
CA ARG A 180 -23.55 1.03 -9.61
C ARG A 180 -22.62 -0.10 -9.21
N ARG A 181 -22.08 -0.10 -7.98
CA ARG A 181 -21.23 -1.19 -7.47
C ARG A 181 -21.98 -2.52 -7.37
N VAL A 182 -23.23 -2.50 -6.92
CA VAL A 182 -24.08 -3.70 -6.91
C VAL A 182 -24.26 -4.28 -8.33
N LEU A 183 -24.62 -3.44 -9.31
CA LEU A 183 -24.76 -3.88 -10.70
C LEU A 183 -23.45 -4.44 -11.26
N GLN A 184 -22.32 -3.80 -10.95
CA GLN A 184 -21.00 -4.28 -11.37
C GLN A 184 -20.64 -5.62 -10.72
N ALA A 185 -20.97 -5.82 -9.45
CA ALA A 185 -20.77 -7.10 -8.76
C ALA A 185 -21.57 -8.23 -9.43
N MET A 186 -22.81 -7.97 -9.84
CA MET A 186 -23.64 -8.95 -10.57
C MET A 186 -23.04 -9.35 -11.92
N THR A 187 -22.37 -8.45 -12.60
CA THR A 187 -21.70 -8.73 -13.88
C THR A 187 -20.30 -9.33 -13.74
N HIS A 188 -19.78 -9.43 -12.52
CA HIS A 188 -18.46 -10.01 -12.20
C HIS A 188 -18.59 -11.17 -11.19
N PRO A 189 -19.28 -12.28 -11.56
CA PRO A 189 -19.65 -13.33 -10.61
C PRO A 189 -18.44 -14.00 -9.94
N ARG A 190 -17.33 -14.16 -10.65
CA ARG A 190 -16.10 -14.72 -10.08
C ARG A 190 -15.60 -13.88 -8.90
N TRP A 191 -15.54 -12.56 -9.06
CA TRP A 191 -15.17 -11.65 -7.98
C TRP A 191 -16.24 -11.63 -6.87
N ALA A 192 -17.51 -11.57 -7.24
CA ALA A 192 -18.62 -11.50 -6.31
C ALA A 192 -18.66 -12.72 -5.36
N PHE A 193 -18.38 -13.91 -5.86
CA PHE A 193 -18.29 -15.10 -5.01
C PHE A 193 -16.99 -15.18 -4.25
N ASP A 194 -15.83 -15.09 -4.91
CA ASP A 194 -14.54 -15.32 -4.26
C ASP A 194 -14.22 -14.22 -3.24
N VAL A 195 -14.40 -12.97 -3.60
CA VAL A 195 -14.13 -11.82 -2.72
C VAL A 195 -15.40 -11.38 -1.99
N GLY A 196 -16.51 -11.18 -2.72
CA GLY A 196 -17.74 -10.63 -2.15
C GLY A 196 -18.37 -11.50 -1.07
N VAL A 197 -18.39 -12.81 -1.26
CA VAL A 197 -18.99 -13.76 -0.31
C VAL A 197 -17.93 -14.36 0.61
N PHE A 198 -16.88 -14.94 0.06
CA PHE A 198 -15.86 -15.69 0.82
C PHE A 198 -14.70 -14.84 1.37
N GLY A 199 -14.58 -13.58 0.93
CA GLY A 199 -13.54 -12.67 1.39
C GLY A 199 -13.91 -11.79 2.59
N LYS A 200 -15.08 -11.99 3.17
CA LYS A 200 -15.56 -11.22 4.33
C LYS A 200 -14.72 -11.47 5.59
N PRO A 201 -14.67 -10.49 6.51
CA PRO A 201 -15.28 -9.15 6.42
C PRO A 201 -14.53 -8.23 5.42
N HIS A 202 -15.28 -7.27 4.83
CA HIS A 202 -14.72 -6.22 3.96
C HIS A 202 -14.48 -4.92 4.73
N ASP A 203 -14.11 -5.05 5.98
CA ASP A 203 -13.77 -3.93 6.83
C ASP A 203 -12.45 -3.28 6.43
N LEU A 204 -12.25 -2.04 6.85
CA LEU A 204 -10.93 -1.47 7.02
C LEU A 204 -10.35 -2.01 8.32
N GLY A 205 -9.73 -3.20 8.27
CA GLY A 205 -9.46 -4.02 9.44
C GLY A 205 -8.74 -3.30 10.58
N ASN A 206 -7.78 -2.42 10.27
CA ASN A 206 -7.08 -1.66 11.31
C ASN A 206 -7.96 -0.58 11.94
N ILE A 207 -8.86 0.03 11.17
CA ILE A 207 -9.75 1.11 11.63
C ILE A 207 -10.94 0.52 12.39
N SER A 208 -11.57 -0.52 11.85
CA SER A 208 -12.70 -1.19 12.51
C SER A 208 -12.31 -1.76 13.87
N THR A 209 -11.10 -2.34 13.99
CA THR A 209 -10.57 -2.80 15.27
C THR A 209 -10.39 -1.68 16.28
N TYR A 210 -9.93 -0.50 15.85
CA TYR A 210 -9.81 0.67 16.74
C TYR A 210 -11.17 1.24 17.16
N ARG A 211 -12.11 1.34 16.22
CA ARG A 211 -13.44 1.88 16.49
C ARG A 211 -14.34 0.93 17.28
N GLY A 212 -14.04 -0.37 17.27
CA GLY A 212 -14.87 -1.43 17.84
C GLY A 212 -16.17 -1.69 17.08
N GLU A 213 -16.28 -1.22 15.85
CA GLU A 213 -17.46 -1.38 14.99
C GLU A 213 -17.03 -1.64 13.52
N PRO A 214 -17.83 -2.41 12.76
CA PRO A 214 -17.58 -2.65 11.34
C PRO A 214 -17.57 -1.35 10.53
N THR A 215 -16.70 -1.28 9.53
CA THR A 215 -16.63 -0.17 8.57
C THR A 215 -17.17 -0.60 7.20
N GLN A 216 -17.56 0.38 6.39
CA GLN A 216 -18.00 0.17 5.01
C GLN A 216 -17.09 0.94 4.05
N LEU A 217 -17.21 0.69 2.75
CA LEU A 217 -16.42 1.40 1.74
C LEU A 217 -16.68 2.91 1.73
N GLU A 218 -17.90 3.31 2.06
CA GLU A 218 -18.28 4.72 2.24
C GLU A 218 -17.53 5.36 3.41
N ASP A 219 -17.36 4.63 4.50
CA ASP A 219 -16.59 5.07 5.67
C ASP A 219 -15.12 5.28 5.31
N TYR A 220 -14.55 4.43 4.44
CA TYR A 220 -13.18 4.58 3.94
C TYR A 220 -12.96 5.95 3.28
N ILE A 221 -13.81 6.29 2.31
CA ILE A 221 -13.67 7.55 1.58
C ILE A 221 -13.89 8.75 2.50
N GLY A 222 -14.90 8.68 3.36
CA GLY A 222 -15.23 9.74 4.31
C GLY A 222 -14.18 9.88 5.41
N TRP A 223 -13.76 8.77 6.01
CA TRP A 223 -12.79 8.77 7.11
C TRP A 223 -11.42 9.27 6.67
N LEU A 224 -10.90 8.79 5.55
CA LEU A 224 -9.63 9.27 5.00
C LEU A 224 -9.68 10.76 4.68
N GLY A 225 -10.74 11.20 3.98
CA GLY A 225 -10.88 12.61 3.61
C GLY A 225 -10.94 13.53 4.83
N ALA A 226 -11.56 13.09 5.93
CA ALA A 226 -11.65 13.84 7.17
C ALA A 226 -10.36 13.80 8.01
N ASN A 227 -9.57 12.75 7.88
CA ASN A 227 -8.41 12.49 8.74
C ASN A 227 -7.06 12.87 8.15
N PHE A 228 -6.92 13.10 6.85
CA PHE A 228 -5.68 13.67 6.34
C PHE A 228 -5.40 15.04 6.96
N ASP A 229 -4.16 15.25 7.36
CA ASP A 229 -3.73 16.45 8.06
C ASP A 229 -2.82 17.33 7.18
N PRO A 230 -3.36 18.38 6.54
CA PRO A 230 -2.57 19.28 5.70
C PRO A 230 -1.73 20.27 6.50
N SER A 231 -1.91 20.35 7.83
CA SER A 231 -1.20 21.32 8.68
C SER A 231 0.10 20.80 9.27
N ILE A 232 0.42 19.52 9.03
CA ILE A 232 1.55 18.87 9.67
C ILE A 232 2.89 19.32 9.09
N SER A 233 3.88 19.43 9.95
CA SER A 233 5.27 19.74 9.64
C SER A 233 6.21 18.69 10.24
N TRP A 234 7.50 18.75 9.93
CA TRP A 234 8.52 17.86 10.52
C TRP A 234 8.49 17.86 12.04
N LYS A 235 8.32 19.04 12.65
CA LYS A 235 8.25 19.18 14.11
C LYS A 235 7.08 18.40 14.72
N ASP A 236 5.97 18.34 14.03
CA ASP A 236 4.78 17.63 14.53
C ASP A 236 4.96 16.11 14.50
N LEU A 237 6.02 15.60 13.87
CA LEU A 237 6.32 14.18 13.76
C LEU A 237 7.27 13.67 14.84
N GLU A 238 7.87 14.54 15.65
CA GLU A 238 8.85 14.18 16.69
C GLU A 238 8.30 13.08 17.62
N TRP A 239 7.03 13.20 18.01
CA TRP A 239 6.38 12.19 18.86
C TRP A 239 6.29 10.80 18.21
N ILE A 240 6.25 10.71 16.87
CA ILE A 240 6.26 9.41 16.17
C ILE A 240 7.61 8.75 16.32
N ARG A 241 8.70 9.52 16.18
CA ARG A 241 10.05 9.01 16.37
C ARG A 241 10.29 8.58 17.83
N GLU A 242 9.78 9.34 18.79
CA GLU A 242 9.84 8.98 20.20
C GLU A 242 9.04 7.71 20.51
N PHE A 243 7.92 7.54 19.82
CA PHE A 243 7.03 6.39 20.02
C PHE A 243 7.54 5.13 19.30
N TRP A 244 8.11 5.26 18.10
CA TRP A 244 8.62 4.17 17.29
C TRP A 244 10.14 4.05 17.42
N ASP A 245 10.61 2.99 18.08
CA ASP A 245 12.01 2.73 18.38
C ASP A 245 12.76 1.90 17.31
N GLY A 246 12.03 1.28 16.36
CA GLY A 246 12.59 0.55 15.22
C GLY A 246 12.97 1.45 14.04
N PRO A 247 13.50 0.86 12.95
CA PRO A 247 13.77 1.57 11.71
C PRO A 247 12.55 2.30 11.16
N MET A 248 12.78 3.51 10.63
CA MET A 248 11.75 4.35 10.02
C MET A 248 12.17 4.78 8.63
N ILE A 249 11.26 4.59 7.67
CA ILE A 249 11.39 5.04 6.29
C ILE A 249 10.38 6.16 6.06
N ILE A 250 10.82 7.31 5.54
CA ILE A 250 9.91 8.37 5.11
C ILE A 250 9.59 8.20 3.63
N LYS A 251 8.31 7.97 3.32
CA LYS A 251 7.81 7.76 1.95
C LYS A 251 7.13 9.01 1.42
N GLY A 252 7.45 9.37 0.15
CA GLY A 252 6.89 10.52 -0.55
C GLY A 252 7.89 11.65 -0.76
N ILE A 253 9.18 11.35 -0.63
CA ILE A 253 10.27 12.31 -0.79
C ILE A 253 10.58 12.48 -2.28
N LEU A 254 10.66 13.74 -2.74
CA LEU A 254 10.97 14.08 -4.13
C LEU A 254 12.10 15.11 -4.27
N THR A 255 12.46 15.81 -3.20
CA THR A 255 13.50 16.84 -3.23
C THR A 255 14.69 16.45 -2.38
N GLU A 256 15.87 16.99 -2.73
CA GLU A 256 17.09 16.83 -1.94
C GLU A 256 16.92 17.41 -0.52
N GLN A 257 16.19 18.53 -0.41
CA GLN A 257 15.97 19.16 0.90
C GLN A 257 15.14 18.27 1.80
N ASP A 258 14.02 17.74 1.30
CA ASP A 258 13.17 16.82 2.08
C ASP A 258 13.94 15.56 2.50
N ALA A 259 14.87 15.08 1.65
CA ALA A 259 15.72 13.95 2.01
C ALA A 259 16.67 14.28 3.17
N LYS A 260 17.24 15.49 3.19
CA LYS A 260 18.07 15.99 4.30
C LYS A 260 17.25 16.19 5.58
N ASP A 261 16.04 16.70 5.45
CA ASP A 261 15.11 16.90 6.56
C ASP A 261 14.69 15.56 7.16
N ALA A 262 14.39 14.56 6.32
CA ALA A 262 14.09 13.21 6.77
C ALA A 262 15.26 12.58 7.55
N LEU A 263 16.49 12.75 7.08
CA LEU A 263 17.68 12.28 7.78
C LEU A 263 17.88 13.02 9.13
N SER A 264 17.68 14.33 9.14
CA SER A 264 17.78 15.15 10.36
C SER A 264 16.70 14.80 11.38
N PHE A 265 15.53 14.37 10.90
CA PHE A 265 14.43 13.85 11.72
C PHE A 265 14.75 12.49 12.34
N GLY A 266 15.74 11.77 11.85
CA GLY A 266 16.18 10.46 12.35
C GLY A 266 15.57 9.29 11.58
N ALA A 267 15.21 9.49 10.31
CA ALA A 267 14.83 8.38 9.43
C ALA A 267 16.08 7.62 8.96
N GLU A 268 16.01 6.31 8.93
CA GLU A 268 17.05 5.42 8.42
C GLU A 268 16.92 5.17 6.91
N GLY A 269 15.82 5.59 6.29
CA GLY A 269 15.62 5.45 4.85
C GLY A 269 14.56 6.38 4.29
N ILE A 270 14.54 6.50 2.98
CA ILE A 270 13.53 7.24 2.23
C ILE A 270 12.99 6.40 1.08
N VAL A 271 11.74 6.62 0.71
CA VAL A 271 11.18 6.16 -0.57
C VAL A 271 10.94 7.37 -1.45
N VAL A 272 11.68 7.44 -2.56
CA VAL A 272 11.47 8.45 -3.60
C VAL A 272 10.21 8.08 -4.35
N SER A 273 9.16 8.85 -4.17
CA SER A 273 7.82 8.50 -4.66
C SER A 273 6.96 9.75 -4.85
N ASN A 274 6.22 9.75 -5.92
CA ASN A 274 5.11 10.70 -6.17
C ASN A 274 3.74 10.09 -5.82
N HIS A 275 3.74 9.09 -4.93
CA HIS A 275 2.65 8.24 -4.48
C HIS A 275 2.36 7.16 -5.54
#